data_94f500fabf4302a11387f9d4780b02f9
#
_entry.id   94f500fabf4302a11387f9d4780b02f9
#
_cell.length_a   1.000
_cell.length_b   1.000
_cell.length_c   1.000
_cell.angle_alpha   90.00
_cell.angle_beta   90.00
_cell.angle_gamma   90.00
#
_symmetry.space_group_name_H-M   'P 1'
#
loop_
_entity.id
_entity.type
_entity.pdbx_description
1 polymer ?
#
loop_
_entity_poly.entity_id
_entity_poly.type
_entity_poly.pdbx_seq_one_letter_code
_entity_poly.pdbx_strand_id
1 'polypeptide(L)'
;MGHATESAHPTATLRDDIARCVHCGFCLQACPTYVELGMETDSPRGRISLIDAVASGRAAPTPALLGHLDLCLQCRACETACPSGVAFGRIMEEGRAMAVESGARPLSWALRIQAMRQILPHPRRLRALMAALRTYQHSPLHAFLRRTGLLARISKDLDAAEQSLPVVPRAPFSPPKQPGGLTRSVAMLTGCVMPHLYPRTHDATVRVLNHLGYRVILPDAQTCCGALSLHGGDRVFARELARRNIDAFLEAGVEAVIVNSAGCGSTMKEYGHLLAADPAYADRARRFEAMTKDVLEFVAEHDLGRLGDVRATVTYQDSCHLVHGQKVTAAPRRVLAAIPGIELRELAAPDRCCGSAGLYNLVQRDMANRLLARKMDDIAATNAAVIATANPGCMMQLEAGVRQRGLDARVVHVIELLNEAMRAGPPKAD
;
A
#
# COMPACT_ATOMS: atom_id res chain seq x y z
N MET A 1 29.23 16.04 13.52
CA MET A 1 29.29 16.53 12.15
C MET A 1 27.93 17.07 11.81
N GLY A 2 27.84 18.39 11.62
CA GLY A 2 26.58 19.11 11.52
C GLY A 2 25.83 18.76 10.24
N HIS A 3 24.60 18.28 10.38
CA HIS A 3 23.65 18.30 9.29
C HIS A 3 23.26 19.75 9.04
N ALA A 4 23.67 20.27 7.88
CA ALA A 4 23.16 21.54 7.40
C ALA A 4 21.63 21.44 7.37
N THR A 5 20.97 22.30 8.13
CA THR A 5 19.52 22.52 8.09
C THR A 5 19.21 23.11 6.71
N GLU A 6 18.81 22.27 5.76
CA GLU A 6 18.15 22.71 4.53
C GLU A 6 16.94 23.55 4.96
N SER A 7 16.94 24.82 4.59
CA SER A 7 15.98 25.82 5.02
C SER A 7 14.52 25.37 4.76
N ALA A 8 13.64 25.63 5.73
CA ALA A 8 12.19 25.36 5.71
C ALA A 8 11.42 26.25 4.68
N HIS A 9 12.04 26.63 3.58
CA HIS A 9 11.36 27.36 2.51
C HIS A 9 10.67 26.37 1.57
N PRO A 10 9.39 26.64 1.20
CA PRO A 10 8.65 25.80 0.26
C PRO A 10 9.42 25.69 -1.05
N THR A 11 9.58 24.46 -1.54
CA THR A 11 10.20 24.21 -2.84
C THR A 11 9.40 24.93 -3.93
N ALA A 12 10.04 25.37 -5.02
CA ALA A 12 9.34 25.94 -6.17
C ALA A 12 8.22 24.98 -6.64
N THR A 13 8.50 23.68 -6.64
CA THR A 13 7.56 22.62 -7.01
C THR A 13 6.29 22.59 -6.12
N LEU A 14 6.40 22.82 -4.80
CA LEU A 14 5.24 22.85 -3.91
C LEU A 14 4.31 24.03 -4.24
N ARG A 15 4.89 25.21 -4.49
CA ARG A 15 4.12 26.39 -4.87
C ARG A 15 3.37 26.19 -6.19
N ASP A 16 4.03 25.61 -7.18
CA ASP A 16 3.45 25.31 -8.48
C ASP A 16 2.31 24.29 -8.37
N ASP A 17 2.47 23.23 -7.56
CA ASP A 17 1.42 22.23 -7.33
C ASP A 17 0.20 22.83 -6.60
N ILE A 18 0.43 23.69 -5.61
CA ILE A 18 -0.64 24.43 -4.90
C ILE A 18 -1.37 25.37 -5.84
N ALA A 19 -0.64 26.13 -6.68
CA ALA A 19 -1.21 27.11 -7.60
C ALA A 19 -2.15 26.51 -8.66
N ARG A 20 -2.04 25.20 -8.92
CA ARG A 20 -2.98 24.48 -9.81
C ARG A 20 -4.38 24.35 -9.22
N CYS A 21 -4.53 24.51 -7.90
CA CYS A 21 -5.82 24.34 -7.24
C CYS A 21 -6.72 25.59 -7.43
N VAL A 22 -7.76 25.45 -8.21
CA VAL A 22 -8.78 26.50 -8.44
C VAL A 22 -9.96 26.42 -7.47
N HIS A 23 -9.86 25.65 -6.40
CA HIS A 23 -10.86 25.48 -5.34
C HIS A 23 -12.28 25.10 -5.81
N CYS A 24 -12.44 24.45 -6.98
CA CYS A 24 -13.74 24.10 -7.59
C CYS A 24 -14.60 23.10 -6.78
N GLY A 25 -13.99 22.29 -5.89
CA GLY A 25 -14.71 21.37 -5.01
C GLY A 25 -14.98 19.97 -5.56
N PHE A 26 -14.60 19.63 -6.81
CA PHE A 26 -14.81 18.27 -7.36
C PHE A 26 -14.15 17.16 -6.52
N CYS A 27 -13.07 17.49 -5.80
CA CYS A 27 -12.37 16.55 -4.92
C CYS A 27 -13.14 16.21 -3.63
N LEU A 28 -14.17 16.97 -3.26
CA LEU A 28 -14.87 16.83 -1.98
C LEU A 28 -15.57 15.47 -1.87
N GLN A 29 -16.36 15.09 -2.87
CA GLN A 29 -17.10 13.82 -2.88
C GLN A 29 -16.20 12.59 -3.02
N ALA A 30 -15.00 12.75 -3.57
CA ALA A 30 -14.01 11.68 -3.66
C ALA A 30 -13.22 11.49 -2.36
N CYS A 31 -13.25 12.47 -1.44
CA CYS A 31 -12.47 12.43 -0.20
C CYS A 31 -13.20 11.66 0.91
N PRO A 32 -12.66 10.51 1.37
CA PRO A 32 -13.32 9.72 2.40
C PRO A 32 -13.53 10.49 3.71
N THR A 33 -12.55 11.30 4.14
CA THR A 33 -12.65 12.05 5.41
C THR A 33 -13.66 13.19 5.30
N TYR A 34 -13.76 13.85 4.17
CA TYR A 34 -14.79 14.87 3.96
C TYR A 34 -16.20 14.27 3.93
N VAL A 35 -16.37 13.16 3.22
CA VAL A 35 -17.68 12.46 3.15
C VAL A 35 -18.14 11.99 4.53
N GLU A 36 -17.23 11.62 5.42
CA GLU A 36 -17.55 11.18 6.79
C GLU A 36 -17.82 12.33 7.76
N LEU A 37 -17.12 13.46 7.62
CA LEU A 37 -17.13 14.53 8.62
C LEU A 37 -17.83 15.80 8.18
N GLY A 38 -17.93 16.05 6.86
CA GLY A 38 -18.48 17.29 6.32
C GLY A 38 -17.64 18.56 6.60
N MET A 39 -16.41 18.39 7.10
CA MET A 39 -15.55 19.49 7.51
C MET A 39 -14.60 19.91 6.38
N GLU A 40 -14.60 21.19 6.04
CA GLU A 40 -13.76 21.72 4.96
C GLU A 40 -12.26 21.54 5.23
N THR A 41 -11.81 21.72 6.47
CA THR A 41 -10.41 21.51 6.89
C THR A 41 -9.95 20.06 6.68
N ASP A 42 -10.88 19.09 6.62
CA ASP A 42 -10.61 17.67 6.35
C ASP A 42 -10.86 17.28 4.89
N SER A 43 -11.08 18.28 4.03
CA SER A 43 -11.16 18.13 2.58
C SER A 43 -9.79 18.27 1.90
N PRO A 44 -9.64 17.83 0.64
CA PRO A 44 -8.36 18.02 -0.07
C PRO A 44 -8.01 19.49 -0.27
N ARG A 45 -8.95 20.31 -0.73
CA ARG A 45 -8.71 21.75 -0.95
C ARG A 45 -8.47 22.49 0.38
N GLY A 46 -9.16 22.10 1.46
CA GLY A 46 -8.93 22.66 2.79
C GLY A 46 -7.52 22.34 3.29
N ARG A 47 -7.05 21.10 3.13
CA ARG A 47 -5.66 20.72 3.45
C ARG A 47 -4.63 21.45 2.60
N ILE A 48 -4.90 21.69 1.31
CA ILE A 48 -4.04 22.53 0.45
C ILE A 48 -3.93 23.94 1.05
N SER A 49 -5.06 24.55 1.45
CA SER A 49 -5.05 25.86 2.08
C SER A 49 -4.31 25.90 3.40
N LEU A 50 -4.41 24.85 4.23
CA LEU A 50 -3.66 24.74 5.48
C LEU A 50 -2.16 24.62 5.23
N ILE A 51 -1.74 23.79 4.27
CA ILE A 51 -0.33 23.62 3.90
C ILE A 51 0.23 24.91 3.30
N ASP A 52 -0.52 25.60 2.43
CA ASP A 52 -0.13 26.90 1.87
C ASP A 52 0.05 27.96 2.96
N ALA A 53 -0.84 28.00 3.94
CA ALA A 53 -0.73 28.92 5.06
C ALA A 53 0.55 28.70 5.89
N VAL A 54 0.93 27.43 6.12
CA VAL A 54 2.20 27.10 6.80
C VAL A 54 3.40 27.43 5.91
N ALA A 55 3.37 27.01 4.64
CA ALA A 55 4.46 27.22 3.69
C ALA A 55 4.77 28.71 3.44
N SER A 56 3.73 29.56 3.48
CA SER A 56 3.86 31.01 3.31
C SER A 56 4.12 31.78 4.61
N GLY A 57 4.24 31.08 5.76
CA GLY A 57 4.45 31.69 7.06
C GLY A 57 3.22 32.40 7.65
N ARG A 58 2.03 32.26 7.05
CA ARG A 58 0.77 32.84 7.53
C ARG A 58 0.19 32.09 8.73
N ALA A 59 0.57 30.85 8.93
CA ALA A 59 0.15 30.03 10.07
C ALA A 59 1.33 29.18 10.58
N ALA A 60 1.33 28.93 11.91
CA ALA A 60 2.25 27.97 12.53
C ALA A 60 1.68 26.55 12.43
N PRO A 61 2.51 25.49 12.37
CA PRO A 61 2.08 24.10 12.38
C PRO A 61 1.62 23.65 13.77
N THR A 62 0.44 24.13 14.19
CA THR A 62 -0.16 23.79 15.50
C THR A 62 -0.63 22.33 15.55
N PRO A 63 -0.79 21.73 16.75
CA PRO A 63 -1.35 20.39 16.88
C PRO A 63 -2.72 20.22 16.21
N ALA A 64 -3.59 21.24 16.25
CA ALA A 64 -4.89 21.22 15.60
C ALA A 64 -4.74 21.14 14.07
N LEU A 65 -3.89 21.98 13.46
CA LEU A 65 -3.60 21.93 12.03
C LEU A 65 -3.01 20.58 11.62
N LEU A 66 -2.04 20.10 12.39
CA LEU A 66 -1.41 18.79 12.13
C LEU A 66 -2.41 17.64 12.23
N GLY A 67 -3.40 17.72 13.13
CA GLY A 67 -4.50 16.75 13.23
C GLY A 67 -5.26 16.60 11.91
N HIS A 68 -5.58 17.71 11.22
CA HIS A 68 -6.24 17.67 9.90
C HIS A 68 -5.35 17.03 8.83
N LEU A 69 -4.04 17.26 8.85
CA LEU A 69 -3.10 16.59 7.92
C LEU A 69 -2.97 15.10 8.23
N ASP A 70 -2.96 14.72 9.52
CA ASP A 70 -2.82 13.33 9.93
C ASP A 70 -4.07 12.50 9.66
N LEU A 71 -5.24 13.14 9.60
CA LEU A 71 -6.48 12.48 9.23
C LEU A 71 -6.56 12.11 7.73
N CYS A 72 -5.68 12.64 6.89
CA CYS A 72 -5.63 12.27 5.47
C CYS A 72 -5.08 10.84 5.28
N LEU A 73 -5.83 9.99 4.56
CA LEU A 73 -5.42 8.62 4.22
C LEU A 73 -4.37 8.55 3.11
N GLN A 74 -4.09 9.64 2.42
CA GLN A 74 -3.26 9.65 1.19
C GLN A 74 -3.74 8.66 0.11
N CYS A 75 -5.04 8.43 0.03
CA CYS A 75 -5.63 7.50 -0.95
C CYS A 75 -5.60 8.04 -2.38
N ARG A 76 -5.37 9.34 -2.59
CA ARG A 76 -5.24 10.02 -3.88
C ARG A 76 -6.51 10.03 -4.76
N ALA A 77 -7.66 9.62 -4.24
CA ALA A 77 -8.92 9.67 -4.99
C ALA A 77 -9.27 11.10 -5.47
N CYS A 78 -8.88 12.10 -4.69
CA CYS A 78 -9.02 13.52 -5.04
C CYS A 78 -8.21 13.94 -6.29
N GLU A 79 -7.09 13.26 -6.59
CA GLU A 79 -6.31 13.51 -7.81
C GLU A 79 -7.02 12.99 -9.05
N THR A 80 -7.66 11.84 -8.95
CA THR A 80 -8.47 11.27 -10.04
C THR A 80 -9.69 12.13 -10.33
N ALA A 81 -10.29 12.72 -9.29
CA ALA A 81 -11.45 13.61 -9.41
C ALA A 81 -11.09 15.06 -9.82
N CYS A 82 -9.80 15.41 -9.87
CA CYS A 82 -9.35 16.79 -10.09
C CYS A 82 -9.20 17.10 -11.58
N PRO A 83 -10.04 18.00 -12.17
CA PRO A 83 -9.89 18.40 -13.56
C PRO A 83 -8.64 19.24 -13.83
N SER A 84 -8.11 19.92 -12.79
CA SER A 84 -6.90 20.74 -12.88
C SER A 84 -5.59 19.95 -12.69
N GLY A 85 -5.67 18.64 -12.45
CA GLY A 85 -4.49 17.78 -12.32
C GLY A 85 -3.60 18.12 -11.12
N VAL A 86 -4.18 18.55 -9.99
CA VAL A 86 -3.44 18.84 -8.76
C VAL A 86 -2.78 17.58 -8.23
N ALA A 87 -1.45 17.59 -8.03
CA ALA A 87 -0.67 16.50 -7.46
C ALA A 87 -0.80 16.51 -5.92
N PHE A 88 -1.98 16.19 -5.41
CA PHE A 88 -2.31 16.32 -3.98
C PHE A 88 -1.43 15.44 -3.08
N GLY A 89 -1.05 14.25 -3.53
CA GLY A 89 -0.15 13.35 -2.80
C GLY A 89 1.17 14.04 -2.46
N ARG A 90 1.77 14.72 -3.44
CA ARG A 90 3.02 15.48 -3.28
C ARG A 90 2.86 16.64 -2.30
N ILE A 91 1.77 17.42 -2.44
CA ILE A 91 1.46 18.52 -1.50
C ILE A 91 1.36 17.99 -0.06
N MET A 92 0.68 16.86 0.14
CA MET A 92 0.54 16.25 1.47
C MET A 92 1.87 15.73 2.04
N GLU A 93 2.71 15.13 1.21
CA GLU A 93 4.04 14.65 1.62
C GLU A 93 4.94 15.81 2.02
N GLU A 94 4.95 16.89 1.24
CA GLU A 94 5.67 18.12 1.59
C GLU A 94 5.12 18.76 2.88
N GLY A 95 3.79 18.88 3.03
CA GLY A 95 3.18 19.43 4.24
C GLY A 95 3.50 18.63 5.50
N ARG A 96 3.55 17.30 5.39
CA ARG A 96 3.96 16.42 6.50
C ARG A 96 5.47 16.51 6.78
N ALA A 97 6.31 16.64 5.75
CA ALA A 97 7.75 16.86 5.92
C ALA A 97 8.03 18.18 6.62
N MET A 98 7.38 19.26 6.21
CA MET A 98 7.47 20.57 6.89
C MET A 98 7.09 20.49 8.38
N ALA A 99 6.04 19.71 8.71
CA ALA A 99 5.62 19.48 10.10
C ALA A 99 6.66 18.72 10.92
N VAL A 100 7.45 17.86 10.29
CA VAL A 100 8.58 17.16 10.94
C VAL A 100 9.77 18.11 11.12
N GLU A 101 10.12 18.81 10.08
CA GLU A 101 11.27 19.74 10.04
C GLU A 101 11.10 20.92 11.01
N SER A 102 9.86 21.38 11.21
CA SER A 102 9.54 22.45 12.18
C SER A 102 9.64 22.01 13.66
N GLY A 103 9.83 20.72 13.94
CA GLY A 103 9.84 20.18 15.29
C GLY A 103 8.47 20.19 16.00
N ALA A 104 7.38 20.49 15.28
CA ALA A 104 6.03 20.55 15.86
C ALA A 104 5.41 19.20 16.18
N ARG A 105 6.08 18.10 15.81
CA ARG A 105 5.60 16.73 16.05
C ARG A 105 5.82 16.29 17.49
N PRO A 106 4.83 15.64 18.16
CA PRO A 106 4.99 15.15 19.51
C PRO A 106 6.01 13.99 19.60
N LEU A 107 6.59 13.79 20.78
CA LEU A 107 7.57 12.74 21.03
C LEU A 107 7.04 11.34 20.64
N SER A 108 5.76 11.06 20.88
CA SER A 108 5.13 9.79 20.50
C SER A 108 5.18 9.53 18.99
N TRP A 109 5.14 10.59 18.17
CA TRP A 109 5.31 10.48 16.73
C TRP A 109 6.76 10.17 16.38
N ALA A 110 7.72 10.87 17.00
CA ALA A 110 9.14 10.64 16.77
C ALA A 110 9.54 9.20 17.14
N LEU A 111 9.05 8.68 18.26
CA LEU A 111 9.27 7.29 18.67
C LEU A 111 8.70 6.27 17.66
N ARG A 112 7.51 6.52 17.12
CA ARG A 112 6.90 5.66 16.07
C ARG A 112 7.74 5.64 14.81
N ILE A 113 8.17 6.80 14.32
CA ILE A 113 9.05 6.90 13.14
C ILE A 113 10.38 6.19 13.40
N GLN A 114 10.97 6.39 14.57
CA GLN A 114 12.22 5.73 14.93
C GLN A 114 12.05 4.20 14.99
N ALA A 115 10.95 3.69 15.55
CA ALA A 115 10.64 2.26 15.54
C ALA A 115 10.52 1.70 14.12
N MET A 116 9.82 2.44 13.23
CA MET A 116 9.71 2.04 11.82
C MET A 116 11.08 2.00 11.12
N ARG A 117 11.92 3.03 11.31
CA ARG A 117 13.30 3.06 10.78
C ARG A 117 14.12 1.87 11.25
N GLN A 118 13.95 1.45 12.51
CA GLN A 118 14.73 0.37 13.11
C GLN A 118 14.21 -1.03 12.79
N ILE A 119 12.97 -1.18 12.34
CA ILE A 119 12.34 -2.49 12.13
C ILE A 119 12.14 -2.79 10.64
N LEU A 120 11.45 -1.92 9.91
CA LEU A 120 10.97 -2.25 8.56
C LEU A 120 12.08 -2.51 7.52
N PRO A 121 13.17 -1.72 7.46
CA PRO A 121 14.24 -1.94 6.49
C PRO A 121 15.25 -2.99 6.93
N HIS A 122 15.08 -3.57 8.12
CA HIS A 122 16.01 -4.54 8.68
C HIS A 122 15.42 -5.97 8.69
N PRO A 123 15.68 -6.81 7.68
CA PRO A 123 15.02 -8.11 7.52
C PRO A 123 15.19 -9.03 8.74
N ARG A 124 16.36 -8.99 9.41
CA ARG A 124 16.61 -9.80 10.61
C ARG A 124 15.74 -9.41 11.79
N ARG A 125 15.59 -8.09 12.03
CA ARG A 125 14.76 -7.56 13.13
C ARG A 125 13.27 -7.81 12.88
N LEU A 126 12.83 -7.57 11.65
CA LEU A 126 11.45 -7.82 11.25
C LEU A 126 11.12 -9.31 11.33
N ARG A 127 12.01 -10.18 10.89
CA ARG A 127 11.85 -11.65 11.03
C ARG A 127 11.71 -12.07 12.48
N ALA A 128 12.53 -11.53 13.38
CA ALA A 128 12.44 -11.82 14.82
C ALA A 128 11.09 -11.35 15.39
N LEU A 129 10.64 -10.14 15.05
CA LEU A 129 9.34 -9.62 15.46
C LEU A 129 8.18 -10.50 14.96
N MET A 130 8.21 -10.89 13.69
CA MET A 130 7.17 -11.75 13.09
C MET A 130 7.21 -13.16 13.68
N ALA A 131 8.37 -13.68 14.03
CA ALA A 131 8.50 -14.96 14.73
C ALA A 131 7.91 -14.89 16.15
N ALA A 132 8.18 -13.83 16.89
CA ALA A 132 7.59 -13.60 18.21
C ALA A 132 6.07 -13.48 18.14
N LEU A 133 5.54 -12.70 17.18
CA LEU A 133 4.09 -12.56 16.97
C LEU A 133 3.44 -13.91 16.60
N ARG A 134 4.08 -14.68 15.72
CA ARG A 134 3.63 -16.03 15.35
C ARG A 134 3.57 -16.94 16.57
N THR A 135 4.65 -16.98 17.38
CA THR A 135 4.71 -17.79 18.60
C THR A 135 3.57 -17.40 19.56
N TYR A 136 3.34 -16.11 19.75
CA TYR A 136 2.22 -15.61 20.55
C TYR A 136 0.88 -16.12 20.01
N GLN A 137 0.60 -15.93 18.71
CA GLN A 137 -0.68 -16.30 18.09
C GLN A 137 -0.98 -17.81 18.11
N HIS A 138 0.06 -18.63 18.11
CA HIS A 138 -0.08 -20.09 18.20
C HIS A 138 0.08 -20.64 19.63
N SER A 139 0.24 -19.76 20.63
CA SER A 139 0.42 -20.18 22.02
C SER A 139 -0.92 -20.44 22.74
N PRO A 140 -0.93 -21.29 23.79
CA PRO A 140 -2.07 -21.43 24.66
C PRO A 140 -2.50 -20.11 25.33
N LEU A 141 -1.55 -19.19 25.54
CA LEU A 141 -1.82 -17.87 26.12
C LEU A 141 -2.76 -17.04 25.25
N HIS A 142 -2.51 -16.98 23.93
CA HIS A 142 -3.40 -16.28 23.00
C HIS A 142 -4.81 -16.88 23.03
N ALA A 143 -4.93 -18.21 22.96
CA ALA A 143 -6.21 -18.89 23.04
C ALA A 143 -6.95 -18.60 24.38
N PHE A 144 -6.22 -18.59 25.49
CA PHE A 144 -6.76 -18.25 26.81
C PHE A 144 -7.26 -16.80 26.86
N LEU A 145 -6.45 -15.83 26.43
CA LEU A 145 -6.81 -14.40 26.41
C LEU A 145 -8.08 -14.14 25.57
N ARG A 146 -8.17 -14.78 24.41
CA ARG A 146 -9.34 -14.69 23.52
C ARG A 146 -10.59 -15.32 24.13
N ARG A 147 -10.47 -16.52 24.72
CA ARG A 147 -11.62 -17.24 25.32
C ARG A 147 -12.17 -16.54 26.57
N THR A 148 -11.31 -15.96 27.38
CA THR A 148 -11.69 -15.30 28.64
C THR A 148 -12.13 -13.86 28.49
N GLY A 149 -11.80 -13.21 27.35
CA GLY A 149 -11.99 -11.77 27.15
C GLY A 149 -11.20 -10.92 28.15
N LEU A 150 -10.09 -11.47 28.69
CA LEU A 150 -9.30 -10.79 29.74
C LEU A 150 -8.72 -9.47 29.25
N LEU A 151 -8.28 -9.39 27.98
CA LEU A 151 -7.77 -8.14 27.41
C LEU A 151 -8.82 -7.03 27.41
N ALA A 152 -10.06 -7.34 27.02
CA ALA A 152 -11.17 -6.38 27.03
C ALA A 152 -11.51 -5.88 28.44
N ARG A 153 -11.32 -6.72 29.48
CA ARG A 153 -11.52 -6.36 30.89
C ARG A 153 -10.40 -5.44 31.41
N ILE A 154 -9.16 -5.61 30.92
CA ILE A 154 -8.01 -4.77 31.30
C ILE A 154 -8.07 -3.44 30.56
N SER A 155 -8.25 -3.47 29.25
CA SER A 155 -8.32 -2.28 28.38
C SER A 155 -8.99 -2.62 27.05
N LYS A 156 -10.04 -1.88 26.71
CA LYS A 156 -10.71 -1.97 25.41
C LYS A 156 -9.76 -1.66 24.25
N ASP A 157 -8.83 -0.71 24.45
CA ASP A 157 -7.84 -0.34 23.43
C ASP A 157 -6.83 -1.45 23.19
N LEU A 158 -6.41 -2.15 24.26
CA LEU A 158 -5.48 -3.27 24.15
C LEU A 158 -6.14 -4.45 23.43
N ASP A 159 -7.38 -4.76 23.73
CA ASP A 159 -8.16 -5.80 23.06
C ASP A 159 -8.38 -5.47 21.58
N ALA A 160 -8.78 -4.24 21.27
CA ALA A 160 -8.93 -3.78 19.90
C ALA A 160 -7.61 -3.79 19.12
N ALA A 161 -6.49 -3.46 19.75
CA ALA A 161 -5.17 -3.55 19.16
C ALA A 161 -4.80 -5.00 18.82
N GLU A 162 -5.04 -5.92 19.75
CA GLU A 162 -4.80 -7.35 19.57
C GLU A 162 -5.66 -7.93 18.45
N GLN A 163 -6.93 -7.59 18.39
CA GLN A 163 -7.84 -8.02 17.32
C GLN A 163 -7.45 -7.50 15.94
N SER A 164 -6.75 -6.37 15.90
CA SER A 164 -6.26 -5.77 14.66
C SER A 164 -4.96 -6.37 14.16
N LEU A 165 -4.30 -7.24 14.95
CA LEU A 165 -3.06 -7.89 14.52
C LEU A 165 -3.31 -8.79 13.31
N PRO A 166 -2.45 -8.74 12.29
CA PRO A 166 -2.54 -9.65 11.15
C PRO A 166 -2.23 -11.07 11.61
N VAL A 167 -2.89 -12.05 10.99
CA VAL A 167 -2.55 -13.46 11.19
C VAL A 167 -1.22 -13.76 10.50
N VAL A 168 -0.22 -14.19 11.27
CA VAL A 168 1.11 -14.52 10.72
C VAL A 168 1.14 -15.98 10.27
N PRO A 169 1.38 -16.26 8.99
CA PRO A 169 1.49 -17.63 8.47
C PRO A 169 2.60 -18.43 9.14
N ARG A 170 2.48 -19.76 9.11
CA ARG A 170 3.45 -20.67 9.76
C ARG A 170 4.87 -20.55 9.21
N ALA A 171 5.01 -20.26 7.90
CA ALA A 171 6.30 -20.06 7.26
C ALA A 171 6.32 -18.73 6.47
N PRO A 172 7.45 -17.98 6.49
CA PRO A 172 7.65 -16.85 5.63
C PRO A 172 7.84 -17.30 4.18
N PHE A 173 7.83 -16.33 3.26
CA PHE A 173 8.14 -16.59 1.86
C PHE A 173 9.55 -17.18 1.71
N SER A 174 9.64 -18.24 0.91
CA SER A 174 10.87 -18.84 0.42
C SER A 174 10.71 -18.98 -1.10
N PRO A 175 11.65 -18.45 -1.88
CA PRO A 175 11.51 -18.47 -3.34
C PRO A 175 11.33 -19.90 -3.85
N PRO A 176 10.33 -20.17 -4.70
CA PRO A 176 10.18 -21.48 -5.30
C PRO A 176 11.33 -21.76 -6.26
N LYS A 177 11.64 -23.05 -6.46
CA LYS A 177 12.60 -23.47 -7.49
C LYS A 177 12.05 -23.03 -8.87
N GLN A 178 12.88 -22.33 -9.61
CA GLN A 178 12.52 -21.82 -10.94
C GLN A 178 12.94 -22.79 -12.03
N PRO A 179 12.17 -22.87 -13.15
CA PRO A 179 12.54 -23.69 -14.31
C PRO A 179 13.89 -23.28 -14.90
N GLY A 180 14.61 -24.24 -15.48
CA GLY A 180 15.77 -23.95 -16.33
C GLY A 180 15.33 -23.38 -17.70
N GLY A 181 16.28 -22.76 -18.42
CA GLY A 181 16.07 -22.31 -19.80
C GLY A 181 15.32 -20.97 -19.95
N LEU A 182 14.96 -20.30 -18.86
CA LEU A 182 14.35 -18.96 -18.92
C LEU A 182 15.41 -17.93 -19.33
N THR A 183 15.22 -17.27 -20.47
CA THR A 183 16.19 -16.31 -21.05
C THR A 183 15.87 -14.87 -20.71
N ARG A 184 14.59 -14.53 -20.50
CA ARG A 184 14.13 -13.21 -20.08
C ARG A 184 14.15 -13.11 -18.55
N SER A 185 14.40 -11.92 -18.01
CA SER A 185 14.44 -11.73 -16.57
C SER A 185 13.73 -10.47 -16.11
N VAL A 186 13.04 -10.57 -14.99
CA VAL A 186 12.48 -9.46 -14.24
C VAL A 186 12.96 -9.53 -12.80
N ALA A 187 13.04 -8.40 -12.11
CA ALA A 187 13.27 -8.41 -10.67
C ALA A 187 11.97 -8.17 -9.92
N MET A 188 11.83 -8.75 -8.72
CA MET A 188 10.65 -8.56 -7.89
C MET A 188 11.02 -7.90 -6.56
N LEU A 189 10.26 -6.86 -6.19
CA LEU A 189 10.31 -6.33 -4.83
C LEU A 189 9.64 -7.31 -3.87
N THR A 190 10.41 -7.86 -2.91
CA THR A 190 9.84 -8.62 -1.80
C THR A 190 9.28 -7.69 -0.72
N GLY A 191 9.83 -6.49 -0.61
CA GLY A 191 9.41 -5.50 0.37
C GLY A 191 9.72 -5.89 1.82
N CYS A 192 9.00 -5.29 2.75
CA CYS A 192 9.22 -5.54 4.18
C CYS A 192 8.25 -6.58 4.77
N VAL A 193 6.95 -6.30 4.80
CA VAL A 193 5.98 -7.15 5.51
C VAL A 193 5.42 -8.31 4.68
N MET A 194 5.36 -8.17 3.35
CA MET A 194 4.79 -9.17 2.45
C MET A 194 5.39 -10.56 2.59
N PRO A 195 6.73 -10.74 2.71
CA PRO A 195 7.33 -12.07 2.87
C PRO A 195 6.84 -12.81 4.11
N HIS A 196 6.37 -12.09 5.10
CA HIS A 196 5.95 -12.64 6.39
C HIS A 196 4.45 -12.83 6.51
N LEU A 197 3.66 -11.92 5.92
CA LEU A 197 2.20 -11.91 6.06
C LEU A 197 1.50 -12.58 4.86
N TYR A 198 2.04 -12.40 3.65
CA TYR A 198 1.46 -12.91 2.41
C TYR A 198 2.46 -13.70 1.56
N PRO A 199 3.10 -14.74 2.12
CA PRO A 199 4.09 -15.55 1.38
C PRO A 199 3.48 -16.21 0.13
N ARG A 200 2.20 -16.55 0.16
CA ARG A 200 1.48 -17.15 -0.97
C ARG A 200 1.39 -16.21 -2.16
N THR A 201 1.19 -14.91 -1.92
CA THR A 201 1.15 -13.89 -2.98
C THR A 201 2.50 -13.80 -3.70
N HIS A 202 3.62 -13.85 -2.95
CA HIS A 202 4.95 -13.86 -3.55
C HIS A 202 5.23 -15.15 -4.34
N ASP A 203 4.86 -16.32 -3.77
CA ASP A 203 5.00 -17.61 -4.45
C ASP A 203 4.19 -17.63 -5.75
N ALA A 204 2.94 -17.17 -5.71
CA ALA A 204 2.09 -17.03 -6.89
C ALA A 204 2.71 -16.09 -7.93
N THR A 205 3.23 -14.94 -7.49
CA THR A 205 3.90 -13.98 -8.39
C THR A 205 5.07 -14.63 -9.12
N VAL A 206 5.97 -15.31 -8.41
CA VAL A 206 7.12 -15.98 -9.03
C VAL A 206 6.66 -17.06 -10.01
N ARG A 207 5.67 -17.88 -9.65
CA ARG A 207 5.15 -18.95 -10.53
C ARG A 207 4.49 -18.41 -11.79
N VAL A 208 3.66 -17.37 -11.66
CA VAL A 208 3.01 -16.73 -12.81
C VAL A 208 4.05 -16.14 -13.75
N LEU A 209 5.05 -15.40 -13.23
CA LEU A 209 6.10 -14.83 -14.04
C LEU A 209 6.97 -15.89 -14.74
N ASN A 210 7.26 -17.00 -14.05
CA ASN A 210 7.96 -18.14 -14.66
C ASN A 210 7.12 -18.79 -15.77
N HIS A 211 5.81 -18.91 -15.59
CA HIS A 211 4.89 -19.43 -16.64
C HIS A 211 4.91 -18.53 -17.89
N LEU A 212 5.02 -17.21 -17.70
CA LEU A 212 5.16 -16.23 -18.78
C LEU A 212 6.58 -16.19 -19.41
N GLY A 213 7.49 -17.09 -19.00
CA GLY A 213 8.84 -17.21 -19.57
C GLY A 213 9.90 -16.33 -18.90
N TYR A 214 9.61 -15.72 -17.75
CA TYR A 214 10.56 -14.86 -17.06
C TYR A 214 11.22 -15.54 -15.86
N ARG A 215 12.55 -15.44 -15.77
CA ARG A 215 13.28 -15.68 -14.52
C ARG A 215 13.03 -14.51 -13.57
N VAL A 216 12.69 -14.80 -12.32
CA VAL A 216 12.47 -13.78 -11.28
C VAL A 216 13.73 -13.63 -10.44
N ILE A 217 14.35 -12.48 -10.49
CA ILE A 217 15.52 -12.11 -9.68
C ILE A 217 15.02 -11.38 -8.42
N LEU A 218 15.56 -11.78 -7.28
CA LEU A 218 15.27 -11.16 -5.97
C LEU A 218 16.58 -10.57 -5.44
N PRO A 219 16.91 -9.30 -5.74
CA PRO A 219 18.18 -8.71 -5.29
C PRO A 219 18.30 -8.74 -3.77
N ASP A 220 19.40 -9.25 -3.24
CA ASP A 220 19.62 -9.35 -1.78
C ASP A 220 19.73 -7.97 -1.10
N ALA A 221 20.22 -6.96 -1.85
CA ALA A 221 20.42 -5.61 -1.36
C ALA A 221 19.12 -4.76 -1.34
N GLN A 222 17.99 -5.28 -1.87
CA GLN A 222 16.71 -4.57 -1.82
C GLN A 222 16.25 -4.33 -0.39
N THR A 223 15.43 -3.29 -0.20
CA THR A 223 14.91 -2.91 1.12
C THR A 223 13.45 -2.49 1.05
N CYS A 224 12.92 -1.94 2.15
CA CYS A 224 11.60 -1.31 2.17
C CYS A 224 11.49 -0.22 1.09
N CYS A 225 10.32 -0.13 0.43
CA CYS A 225 10.06 0.90 -0.59
C CYS A 225 10.08 2.35 -0.05
N GLY A 226 10.02 2.54 1.26
CA GLY A 226 10.02 3.88 1.88
C GLY A 226 8.63 4.53 1.99
N ALA A 227 7.57 3.93 1.46
CA ALA A 227 6.22 4.52 1.46
C ALA A 227 5.76 4.99 2.84
N LEU A 228 5.91 4.16 3.88
CA LEU A 228 5.48 4.51 5.24
C LEU A 228 6.29 5.67 5.84
N SER A 229 7.58 5.75 5.53
CA SER A 229 8.43 6.88 5.93
C SER A 229 8.01 8.17 5.22
N LEU A 230 7.81 8.11 3.91
CA LEU A 230 7.37 9.24 3.10
C LEU A 230 6.00 9.77 3.55
N HIS A 231 5.03 8.88 3.72
CA HIS A 231 3.70 9.21 4.22
C HIS A 231 3.71 9.72 5.68
N GLY A 232 4.71 9.33 6.47
CA GLY A 232 4.95 9.87 7.80
C GLY A 232 5.64 11.25 7.81
N GLY A 233 6.07 11.77 6.65
CA GLY A 233 6.84 13.02 6.53
C GLY A 233 8.35 12.81 6.74
N ASP A 234 8.82 11.57 6.87
CA ASP A 234 10.23 11.22 6.99
C ASP A 234 10.87 11.07 5.60
N ARG A 235 10.93 12.20 4.88
CA ARG A 235 11.41 12.30 3.51
C ARG A 235 12.89 11.92 3.37
N VAL A 236 13.70 12.31 4.35
CA VAL A 236 15.15 12.05 4.33
C VAL A 236 15.42 10.54 4.31
N PHE A 237 14.78 9.79 5.19
CA PHE A 237 14.95 8.35 5.23
C PHE A 237 14.29 7.64 4.03
N ALA A 238 13.16 8.15 3.54
CA ALA A 238 12.54 7.63 2.32
C ALA A 238 13.48 7.74 1.10
N ARG A 239 14.19 8.88 0.95
CA ARG A 239 15.22 9.06 -0.09
C ARG A 239 16.38 8.06 0.05
N GLU A 240 16.83 7.80 1.28
CA GLU A 240 17.87 6.79 1.52
C GLU A 240 17.45 5.40 1.06
N LEU A 241 16.23 4.97 1.42
CA LEU A 241 15.67 3.70 0.99
C LEU A 241 15.48 3.62 -0.53
N ALA A 242 15.04 4.72 -1.15
CA ALA A 242 14.91 4.81 -2.60
C ALA A 242 16.25 4.62 -3.32
N ARG A 243 17.33 5.27 -2.86
CA ARG A 243 18.68 5.09 -3.44
C ARG A 243 19.12 3.64 -3.38
N ARG A 244 18.97 2.98 -2.22
CA ARG A 244 19.33 1.57 -2.03
C ARG A 244 18.57 0.65 -2.98
N ASN A 245 17.27 0.88 -3.16
CA ASN A 245 16.47 0.09 -4.10
C ASN A 245 16.88 0.35 -5.55
N ILE A 246 17.10 1.61 -5.93
CA ILE A 246 17.58 1.96 -7.27
C ILE A 246 18.88 1.23 -7.59
N ASP A 247 19.85 1.24 -6.67
CA ASP A 247 21.12 0.54 -6.85
C ASP A 247 20.90 -0.96 -7.04
N ALA A 248 20.19 -1.60 -6.11
CA ALA A 248 19.97 -3.04 -6.12
C ALA A 248 19.26 -3.54 -7.39
N PHE A 249 18.27 -2.79 -7.86
CA PHE A 249 17.47 -3.23 -9.00
C PHE A 249 18.09 -2.87 -10.36
N LEU A 250 18.78 -1.74 -10.48
CA LEU A 250 19.46 -1.40 -11.73
C LEU A 250 20.69 -2.28 -11.98
N GLU A 251 21.38 -2.72 -10.91
CA GLU A 251 22.48 -3.67 -11.00
C GLU A 251 22.03 -5.06 -11.45
N ALA A 252 20.78 -5.43 -11.22
CA ALA A 252 20.24 -6.71 -11.62
C ALA A 252 20.10 -6.89 -13.15
N GLY A 253 20.16 -5.84 -13.94
CA GLY A 253 20.15 -5.89 -15.43
C GLY A 253 18.88 -6.52 -16.00
N VAL A 254 17.72 -6.21 -15.48
CA VAL A 254 16.42 -6.82 -15.81
C VAL A 254 15.56 -5.95 -16.72
N GLU A 255 14.55 -6.56 -17.35
CA GLU A 255 13.61 -5.87 -18.23
C GLU A 255 12.61 -4.99 -17.47
N ALA A 256 12.16 -5.45 -16.30
CA ALA A 256 11.21 -4.74 -15.45
C ALA A 256 11.42 -5.04 -13.97
N VAL A 257 10.96 -4.11 -13.12
CA VAL A 257 10.88 -4.28 -11.66
C VAL A 257 9.41 -4.50 -11.28
N ILE A 258 9.09 -5.70 -10.85
CA ILE A 258 7.72 -6.13 -10.55
C ILE A 258 7.40 -5.91 -9.08
N VAL A 259 6.25 -5.30 -8.82
CA VAL A 259 5.75 -5.03 -7.48
C VAL A 259 4.34 -5.58 -7.34
N ASN A 260 4.10 -6.44 -6.33
CA ASN A 260 2.78 -7.00 -6.02
C ASN A 260 2.14 -6.35 -4.77
N SER A 261 2.42 -5.08 -4.57
CA SER A 261 1.89 -4.26 -3.48
C SER A 261 1.63 -2.85 -4.01
N ALA A 262 0.38 -2.51 -4.23
CA ALA A 262 -0.01 -1.24 -4.84
C ALA A 262 0.59 -0.01 -4.16
N GLY A 263 0.67 -0.01 -2.80
CA GLY A 263 1.27 1.09 -2.04
C GLY A 263 2.78 1.23 -2.29
N CYS A 264 3.50 0.10 -2.35
CA CYS A 264 4.93 0.11 -2.68
C CYS A 264 5.14 0.55 -4.13
N GLY A 265 4.38 0.01 -5.09
CA GLY A 265 4.48 0.35 -6.50
C GLY A 265 4.21 1.83 -6.76
N SER A 266 3.20 2.42 -6.12
CA SER A 266 2.90 3.84 -6.24
C SER A 266 4.08 4.71 -5.81
N THR A 267 4.72 4.40 -4.68
CA THR A 267 5.88 5.15 -4.19
C THR A 267 7.11 4.95 -5.08
N MET A 268 7.36 3.72 -5.55
CA MET A 268 8.50 3.42 -6.42
C MET A 268 8.37 4.08 -7.79
N LYS A 269 7.16 4.23 -8.32
CA LYS A 269 6.86 4.99 -9.55
C LYS A 269 6.94 6.51 -9.36
N GLU A 270 7.30 7.01 -8.18
CA GLU A 270 7.51 8.42 -7.86
C GLU A 270 8.92 8.71 -7.34
N TYR A 271 9.85 7.74 -7.41
CA TYR A 271 11.25 7.96 -7.03
C TYR A 271 11.93 9.03 -7.87
N GLY A 272 11.53 9.20 -9.14
CA GLY A 272 12.01 10.30 -10.00
C GLY A 272 11.71 11.68 -9.42
N HIS A 273 10.50 11.88 -8.89
CA HIS A 273 10.13 13.09 -8.17
C HIS A 273 10.85 13.21 -6.82
N LEU A 274 10.87 12.15 -6.03
CA LEU A 274 11.46 12.11 -4.69
C LEU A 274 12.95 12.48 -4.70
N LEU A 275 13.68 12.09 -5.76
CA LEU A 275 15.12 12.30 -5.94
C LEU A 275 15.46 13.33 -7.05
N ALA A 276 14.47 14.13 -7.49
CA ALA A 276 14.67 15.10 -8.57
C ALA A 276 15.82 16.10 -8.33
N ALA A 277 16.03 16.47 -7.06
CA ALA A 277 17.10 17.38 -6.66
C ALA A 277 18.43 16.69 -6.33
N ASP A 278 18.52 15.37 -6.48
CA ASP A 278 19.75 14.61 -6.22
C ASP A 278 20.54 14.40 -7.53
N PRO A 279 21.68 15.11 -7.73
CA PRO A 279 22.41 15.05 -9.00
C PRO A 279 22.92 13.64 -9.34
N ALA A 280 23.18 12.80 -8.32
CA ALA A 280 23.70 11.45 -8.51
C ALA A 280 22.58 10.45 -8.85
N TYR A 281 21.33 10.74 -8.47
CA TYR A 281 20.23 9.78 -8.57
C TYR A 281 19.06 10.22 -9.45
N ALA A 282 18.93 11.48 -9.82
CA ALA A 282 17.79 11.99 -10.59
C ALA A 282 17.51 11.19 -11.88
N ASP A 283 18.54 10.96 -12.70
CA ASP A 283 18.41 10.17 -13.95
C ASP A 283 18.18 8.68 -13.67
N ARG A 284 18.89 8.13 -12.70
CA ARG A 284 18.75 6.73 -12.28
C ARG A 284 17.34 6.45 -11.73
N ALA A 285 16.80 7.39 -10.95
CA ALA A 285 15.45 7.31 -10.41
C ALA A 285 14.38 7.34 -11.49
N ARG A 286 14.50 8.21 -12.51
CA ARG A 286 13.61 8.23 -13.67
C ARG A 286 13.66 6.92 -14.47
N ARG A 287 14.86 6.37 -14.68
CA ARG A 287 15.03 5.07 -15.34
C ARG A 287 14.38 3.95 -14.54
N PHE A 288 14.60 3.91 -13.23
CA PHE A 288 14.02 2.92 -12.32
C PHE A 288 12.49 3.02 -12.28
N GLU A 289 11.94 4.23 -12.22
CA GLU A 289 10.50 4.51 -12.25
C GLU A 289 9.85 3.94 -13.51
N ALA A 290 10.46 4.19 -14.68
CA ALA A 290 9.98 3.70 -15.96
C ALA A 290 10.01 2.15 -16.07
N MET A 291 10.90 1.48 -15.35
CA MET A 291 10.99 0.02 -15.30
C MET A 291 10.03 -0.61 -14.29
N THR A 292 9.47 0.19 -13.36
CA THR A 292 8.62 -0.31 -12.27
C THR A 292 7.21 -0.56 -12.77
N LYS A 293 6.71 -1.79 -12.60
CA LYS A 293 5.36 -2.19 -12.98
C LYS A 293 4.66 -2.92 -11.83
N ASP A 294 3.37 -2.65 -11.66
CA ASP A 294 2.53 -3.52 -10.83
C ASP A 294 2.43 -4.91 -11.49
N VAL A 295 2.36 -5.96 -10.69
CA VAL A 295 2.30 -7.33 -11.22
C VAL A 295 1.09 -7.54 -12.11
N LEU A 296 -0.06 -6.95 -11.79
CA LEU A 296 -1.28 -7.09 -12.60
C LEU A 296 -1.21 -6.25 -13.88
N GLU A 297 -0.57 -5.08 -13.82
CA GLU A 297 -0.25 -4.28 -15.01
C GLU A 297 0.63 -5.09 -15.97
N PHE A 298 1.72 -5.66 -15.46
CA PHE A 298 2.66 -6.44 -16.26
C PHE A 298 2.02 -7.70 -16.85
N VAL A 299 1.33 -8.48 -16.04
CA VAL A 299 0.71 -9.74 -16.45
C VAL A 299 -0.39 -9.52 -17.49
N ALA A 300 -1.18 -8.45 -17.36
CA ALA A 300 -2.25 -8.14 -18.32
C ALA A 300 -1.76 -7.72 -19.71
N GLU A 301 -0.46 -7.48 -19.89
CA GLU A 301 0.18 -7.21 -21.20
C GLU A 301 0.58 -8.51 -21.94
N HIS A 302 0.46 -9.67 -21.29
CA HIS A 302 0.92 -10.95 -21.82
C HIS A 302 -0.24 -11.88 -22.15
N ASP A 303 0.01 -12.81 -23.09
CA ASP A 303 -0.87 -13.95 -23.33
C ASP A 303 -0.75 -14.92 -22.13
N LEU A 304 -1.87 -15.16 -21.46
CA LEU A 304 -1.93 -16.05 -20.30
C LEU A 304 -2.07 -17.53 -20.68
N GLY A 305 -2.21 -17.83 -21.98
CA GLY A 305 -2.43 -19.17 -22.48
C GLY A 305 -3.78 -19.76 -22.03
N ARG A 306 -3.90 -21.08 -22.07
CA ARG A 306 -5.09 -21.78 -21.60
C ARG A 306 -5.06 -21.96 -20.09
N LEU A 307 -5.98 -21.30 -19.40
CA LEU A 307 -6.17 -21.39 -17.95
C LEU A 307 -7.18 -22.48 -17.59
N GLY A 308 -6.98 -23.10 -16.44
CA GLY A 308 -7.96 -24.00 -15.83
C GLY A 308 -9.10 -23.29 -15.14
N ASP A 309 -10.15 -24.02 -14.83
CA ASP A 309 -11.38 -23.53 -14.22
C ASP A 309 -11.19 -23.23 -12.72
N VAL A 310 -11.57 -22.02 -12.30
CA VAL A 310 -11.64 -21.60 -10.89
C VAL A 310 -13.04 -21.12 -10.58
N ARG A 311 -13.90 -22.04 -10.14
CA ARG A 311 -15.33 -21.74 -9.86
C ARG A 311 -15.46 -20.95 -8.58
N ALA A 312 -15.68 -19.65 -8.70
CA ALA A 312 -15.88 -18.77 -7.57
C ALA A 312 -16.67 -17.51 -7.96
N THR A 313 -17.54 -17.07 -7.04
CA THR A 313 -18.06 -15.68 -7.07
C THR A 313 -17.02 -14.77 -6.45
N VAL A 314 -16.53 -13.81 -7.22
CA VAL A 314 -15.44 -12.90 -6.83
C VAL A 314 -15.95 -11.48 -6.85
N THR A 315 -15.64 -10.70 -5.81
CA THR A 315 -15.75 -9.25 -5.89
C THR A 315 -14.35 -8.64 -5.85
N TYR A 316 -14.14 -7.53 -6.58
CA TYR A 316 -12.85 -6.87 -6.63
C TYR A 316 -12.87 -5.50 -5.96
N GLN A 317 -12.04 -5.35 -4.91
CA GLN A 317 -11.78 -4.08 -4.26
C GLN A 317 -10.54 -3.43 -4.89
N ASP A 318 -10.75 -2.31 -5.57
CA ASP A 318 -9.66 -1.53 -6.14
C ASP A 318 -8.76 -0.97 -5.04
N SER A 319 -7.48 -1.31 -5.09
CA SER A 319 -6.49 -0.71 -4.19
C SER A 319 -6.27 0.74 -4.59
N CYS A 320 -6.54 1.69 -3.68
CA CYS A 320 -6.49 3.12 -3.98
C CYS A 320 -5.16 3.57 -4.61
N HIS A 321 -4.01 3.06 -4.13
CA HIS A 321 -2.71 3.37 -4.72
C HIS A 321 -2.48 2.70 -6.08
N LEU A 322 -3.23 1.65 -6.43
CA LEU A 322 -3.19 1.09 -7.78
C LEU A 322 -4.00 1.98 -8.74
N VAL A 323 -5.26 2.23 -8.41
CA VAL A 323 -6.19 2.95 -9.28
C VAL A 323 -5.89 4.45 -9.35
N HIS A 324 -5.67 5.10 -8.21
CA HIS A 324 -5.47 6.56 -8.14
C HIS A 324 -3.99 6.95 -8.22
N GLY A 325 -3.08 6.20 -7.59
CA GLY A 325 -1.64 6.47 -7.60
C GLY A 325 -0.97 6.05 -8.90
N GLN A 326 -1.10 4.78 -9.26
CA GLN A 326 -0.44 4.22 -10.45
C GLN A 326 -1.27 4.33 -11.74
N LYS A 327 -2.55 4.72 -11.66
CA LYS A 327 -3.51 4.79 -12.79
C LYS A 327 -3.75 3.44 -13.48
N VAL A 328 -3.55 2.33 -12.77
CA VAL A 328 -3.80 0.97 -13.23
C VAL A 328 -5.22 0.57 -12.84
N THR A 329 -6.17 0.66 -13.75
CA THR A 329 -7.61 0.46 -13.50
C THR A 329 -8.16 -0.81 -14.15
N ALA A 330 -7.88 -1.03 -15.44
CA ALA A 330 -8.47 -2.13 -16.22
C ALA A 330 -7.71 -3.47 -16.05
N ALA A 331 -6.41 -3.44 -15.77
CA ALA A 331 -5.57 -4.63 -15.74
C ALA A 331 -6.05 -5.71 -14.75
N PRO A 332 -6.42 -5.41 -13.49
CA PRO A 332 -6.92 -6.42 -12.57
C PRO A 332 -8.18 -7.13 -13.06
N ARG A 333 -9.12 -6.37 -13.65
CA ARG A 333 -10.36 -6.93 -14.19
C ARG A 333 -10.11 -7.79 -15.43
N ARG A 334 -9.17 -7.37 -16.30
CA ARG A 334 -8.75 -8.20 -17.45
C ARG A 334 -8.17 -9.53 -17.00
N VAL A 335 -7.33 -9.52 -15.96
CA VAL A 335 -6.76 -10.75 -15.40
C VAL A 335 -7.86 -11.65 -14.81
N LEU A 336 -8.80 -11.08 -14.03
CA LEU A 336 -9.92 -11.85 -13.47
C LEU A 336 -10.84 -12.41 -14.54
N ALA A 337 -11.15 -11.63 -15.58
CA ALA A 337 -12.02 -12.06 -16.69
C ALA A 337 -11.38 -13.14 -17.57
N ALA A 338 -10.05 -13.25 -17.59
CA ALA A 338 -9.33 -14.29 -18.30
C ALA A 338 -9.41 -15.67 -17.60
N ILE A 339 -9.78 -15.74 -16.32
CA ILE A 339 -9.86 -16.99 -15.55
C ILE A 339 -11.23 -17.62 -15.74
N PRO A 340 -11.32 -18.83 -16.35
CA PRO A 340 -12.59 -19.53 -16.53
C PRO A 340 -13.24 -19.85 -15.17
N GLY A 341 -14.57 -19.78 -15.12
CA GLY A 341 -15.35 -20.11 -13.93
C GLY A 341 -15.46 -19.01 -12.86
N ILE A 342 -14.77 -17.87 -13.04
CA ILE A 342 -14.96 -16.71 -12.17
C ILE A 342 -16.23 -15.95 -12.58
N GLU A 343 -17.13 -15.75 -11.62
CA GLU A 343 -18.24 -14.82 -11.70
C GLU A 343 -17.85 -13.53 -10.96
N LEU A 344 -17.49 -12.47 -11.71
CA LEU A 344 -17.14 -11.18 -11.13
C LEU A 344 -18.38 -10.37 -10.78
N ARG A 345 -18.54 -10.02 -9.51
CA ARG A 345 -19.59 -9.15 -8.97
C ARG A 345 -18.98 -7.83 -8.53
N GLU A 346 -19.26 -6.77 -9.26
CA GLU A 346 -18.70 -5.45 -8.98
C GLU A 346 -19.27 -4.84 -7.71
N LEU A 347 -18.42 -4.11 -6.98
CA LEU A 347 -18.82 -3.26 -5.86
C LEU A 347 -19.51 -2.00 -6.38
N ALA A 348 -20.42 -1.42 -5.60
CA ALA A 348 -21.01 -0.12 -5.91
C ALA A 348 -19.98 1.02 -5.86
N ALA A 349 -18.99 0.91 -4.98
CA ALA A 349 -17.89 1.87 -4.88
C ALA A 349 -16.53 1.14 -4.74
N PRO A 350 -16.04 0.50 -5.82
CA PRO A 350 -14.86 -0.37 -5.78
C PRO A 350 -13.58 0.36 -5.35
N ASP A 351 -13.39 1.59 -5.79
CA ASP A 351 -12.20 2.43 -5.56
C ASP A 351 -12.22 3.22 -4.23
N ARG A 352 -13.34 3.18 -3.48
CA ARG A 352 -13.41 3.79 -2.15
C ARG A 352 -12.42 3.12 -1.21
N CYS A 353 -11.60 3.95 -0.51
CA CYS A 353 -10.59 3.47 0.42
C CYS A 353 -11.18 2.56 1.51
N CYS A 354 -10.50 1.44 1.80
CA CYS A 354 -10.86 0.49 2.86
C CYS A 354 -10.52 0.95 4.29
N GLY A 355 -9.82 2.10 4.43
CA GLY A 355 -9.41 2.63 5.73
C GLY A 355 -8.05 2.12 6.24
N SER A 356 -7.32 1.25 5.52
CA SER A 356 -6.04 0.70 5.96
C SER A 356 -4.92 1.74 6.06
N ALA A 357 -4.54 2.36 4.93
CA ALA A 357 -3.53 3.43 4.78
C ALA A 357 -2.26 3.28 5.64
N GLY A 358 -1.61 2.14 5.56
CA GLY A 358 -0.36 1.85 6.28
C GLY A 358 -0.57 1.73 7.79
N LEU A 359 -0.07 2.69 8.58
CA LEU A 359 -0.28 2.72 10.03
C LEU A 359 -1.54 3.49 10.45
N TYR A 360 -2.29 4.03 9.52
CA TYR A 360 -3.45 4.86 9.77
C TYR A 360 -4.51 4.15 10.63
N ASN A 361 -4.82 2.90 10.31
CA ASN A 361 -5.77 2.09 11.06
C ASN A 361 -5.36 1.82 12.51
N LEU A 362 -4.10 2.00 12.87
CA LEU A 362 -3.61 1.91 14.24
C LEU A 362 -3.71 3.24 15.00
N VAL A 363 -3.61 4.36 14.26
CA VAL A 363 -3.54 5.72 14.84
C VAL A 363 -4.89 6.43 14.76
N GLN A 364 -5.61 6.29 13.65
CA GLN A 364 -6.90 6.92 13.36
C GLN A 364 -8.02 5.87 13.33
N ARG A 365 -8.12 5.07 14.40
CA ARG A 365 -8.97 3.87 14.47
C ARG A 365 -10.43 4.15 14.15
N ASP A 366 -11.00 5.22 14.72
CA ASP A 366 -12.42 5.54 14.53
C ASP A 366 -12.75 5.79 13.06
N MET A 367 -11.94 6.60 12.39
CA MET A 367 -12.13 6.86 10.97
C MET A 367 -11.88 5.61 10.13
N ALA A 368 -10.81 4.86 10.41
CA ALA A 368 -10.51 3.61 9.71
C ALA A 368 -11.66 2.59 9.82
N ASN A 369 -12.26 2.47 11.02
CA ASN A 369 -13.40 1.57 11.26
C ASN A 369 -14.67 2.03 10.54
N ARG A 370 -14.97 3.34 10.49
CA ARG A 370 -16.10 3.88 9.71
C ARG A 370 -15.96 3.55 8.23
N LEU A 371 -14.76 3.77 7.67
CA LEU A 371 -14.49 3.47 6.27
C LEU A 371 -14.55 1.96 5.99
N LEU A 372 -14.01 1.13 6.89
CA LEU A 372 -14.10 -0.32 6.79
C LEU A 372 -15.57 -0.77 6.83
N ALA A 373 -16.37 -0.25 7.74
CA ALA A 373 -17.78 -0.63 7.87
C ALA A 373 -18.53 -0.39 6.55
N ARG A 374 -18.40 0.80 5.94
CA ARG A 374 -19.01 1.10 4.64
C ARG A 374 -18.50 0.19 3.51
N LYS A 375 -17.19 -0.11 3.49
CA LYS A 375 -16.62 -1.03 2.51
C LYS A 375 -17.18 -2.44 2.67
N MET A 376 -17.34 -2.89 3.92
CA MET A 376 -17.90 -4.22 4.19
C MET A 376 -19.40 -4.31 3.90
N ASP A 377 -20.16 -3.19 4.01
CA ASP A 377 -21.56 -3.16 3.54
C ASP A 377 -21.64 -3.38 2.03
N ASP A 378 -20.79 -2.69 1.28
CA ASP A 378 -20.69 -2.81 -0.17
C ASP A 378 -20.27 -4.23 -0.60
N ILE A 379 -19.28 -4.82 0.09
CA ILE A 379 -18.84 -6.19 -0.14
C ILE A 379 -19.94 -7.20 0.18
N ALA A 380 -20.60 -7.08 1.32
CA ALA A 380 -21.67 -8.00 1.73
C ALA A 380 -22.83 -8.02 0.72
N ALA A 381 -23.16 -6.88 0.11
CA ALA A 381 -24.20 -6.78 -0.90
C ALA A 381 -23.90 -7.62 -2.16
N THR A 382 -22.64 -7.93 -2.44
CA THR A 382 -22.27 -8.78 -3.60
C THR A 382 -22.50 -10.26 -3.37
N ASN A 383 -22.61 -10.73 -2.13
CA ASN A 383 -22.64 -12.14 -1.76
C ASN A 383 -21.49 -12.95 -2.40
N ALA A 384 -20.32 -12.34 -2.57
CA ALA A 384 -19.14 -12.99 -3.15
C ALA A 384 -18.42 -13.84 -2.10
N ALA A 385 -18.02 -15.06 -2.49
CA ALA A 385 -17.24 -15.96 -1.65
C ALA A 385 -15.74 -15.56 -1.59
N VAL A 386 -15.30 -14.75 -2.55
CA VAL A 386 -13.91 -14.31 -2.64
C VAL A 386 -13.86 -12.80 -2.80
N ILE A 387 -13.06 -12.14 -1.97
CA ILE A 387 -12.76 -10.72 -2.04
C ILE A 387 -11.34 -10.57 -2.58
N ALA A 388 -11.21 -10.16 -3.83
CA ALA A 388 -9.91 -9.96 -4.47
C ALA A 388 -9.44 -8.52 -4.33
N THR A 389 -8.13 -8.32 -4.14
CA THR A 389 -7.50 -6.99 -4.10
C THR A 389 -6.04 -7.10 -4.52
N ALA A 390 -5.27 -6.00 -4.54
CA ALA A 390 -3.88 -5.96 -5.02
C ALA A 390 -2.92 -5.26 -4.03
N ASN A 391 -3.25 -5.23 -2.73
CA ASN A 391 -2.41 -4.52 -1.76
C ASN A 391 -2.48 -5.16 -0.37
N PRO A 392 -1.34 -5.46 0.29
CA PRO A 392 -1.32 -6.13 1.59
C PRO A 392 -2.06 -5.37 2.68
N GLY A 393 -1.99 -4.04 2.69
CA GLY A 393 -2.73 -3.24 3.65
C GLY A 393 -4.25 -3.39 3.48
N CYS A 394 -4.74 -3.44 2.22
CA CYS A 394 -6.15 -3.70 1.94
C CYS A 394 -6.53 -5.13 2.34
N MET A 395 -5.69 -6.13 2.04
CA MET A 395 -5.93 -7.51 2.45
C MET A 395 -6.12 -7.62 3.96
N MET A 396 -5.17 -7.08 4.76
CA MET A 396 -5.28 -7.09 6.23
C MET A 396 -6.56 -6.44 6.74
N GLN A 397 -6.92 -5.29 6.18
CA GLN A 397 -8.10 -4.54 6.61
C GLN A 397 -9.40 -5.27 6.27
N LEU A 398 -9.48 -5.85 5.07
CA LEU A 398 -10.64 -6.62 4.63
C LEU A 398 -10.77 -7.96 5.38
N GLU A 399 -9.66 -8.64 5.66
CA GLU A 399 -9.65 -9.84 6.52
C GLU A 399 -10.16 -9.53 7.93
N ALA A 400 -9.80 -8.38 8.49
CA ALA A 400 -10.34 -7.92 9.77
C ALA A 400 -11.85 -7.67 9.66
N GLY A 401 -12.32 -7.02 8.58
CA GLY A 401 -13.73 -6.79 8.32
C GLY A 401 -14.54 -8.07 8.15
N VAL A 402 -14.01 -9.06 7.41
CA VAL A 402 -14.61 -10.40 7.25
C VAL A 402 -14.79 -11.06 8.61
N ARG A 403 -13.74 -11.08 9.46
CA ARG A 403 -13.82 -11.64 10.81
C ARG A 403 -14.84 -10.92 11.70
N GLN A 404 -14.84 -9.58 11.68
CA GLN A 404 -15.76 -8.76 12.51
C GLN A 404 -17.22 -8.99 12.15
N ARG A 405 -17.51 -9.25 10.88
CA ARG A 405 -18.89 -9.48 10.39
C ARG A 405 -19.29 -10.94 10.29
N GLY A 406 -18.37 -11.86 10.54
CA GLY A 406 -18.63 -13.30 10.41
C GLY A 406 -19.00 -13.70 8.98
N LEU A 407 -18.45 -13.03 7.96
CA LEU A 407 -18.72 -13.37 6.56
C LEU A 407 -17.98 -14.65 6.16
N ASP A 408 -18.64 -15.52 5.41
CA ASP A 408 -18.02 -16.70 4.81
C ASP A 408 -17.37 -16.30 3.47
N ALA A 409 -16.29 -15.55 3.55
CA ALA A 409 -15.55 -15.08 2.39
C ALA A 409 -14.04 -15.08 2.68
N ARG A 410 -13.24 -15.41 1.65
CA ARG A 410 -11.78 -15.31 1.73
C ARG A 410 -11.27 -14.07 1.04
N VAL A 411 -10.25 -13.43 1.62
CA VAL A 411 -9.53 -12.30 0.99
C VAL A 411 -8.27 -12.83 0.32
N VAL A 412 -8.06 -12.46 -0.95
CA VAL A 412 -6.91 -12.94 -1.74
C VAL A 412 -6.32 -11.81 -2.60
N HIS A 413 -5.07 -11.95 -2.97
CA HIS A 413 -4.50 -11.15 -4.06
C HIS A 413 -4.92 -11.72 -5.42
N VAL A 414 -5.25 -10.85 -6.40
CA VAL A 414 -5.66 -11.29 -7.76
C VAL A 414 -4.67 -12.28 -8.39
N ILE A 415 -3.36 -12.09 -8.17
CA ILE A 415 -2.32 -12.97 -8.69
C ILE A 415 -2.40 -14.40 -8.14
N GLU A 416 -3.00 -14.59 -6.96
CA GLU A 416 -3.19 -15.92 -6.37
C GLU A 416 -4.27 -16.68 -7.13
N LEU A 417 -5.37 -16.03 -7.52
CA LEU A 417 -6.42 -16.64 -8.37
C LEU A 417 -5.86 -17.02 -9.73
N LEU A 418 -5.05 -16.17 -10.34
CA LEU A 418 -4.40 -16.49 -11.60
C LEU A 418 -3.47 -17.70 -11.47
N ASN A 419 -2.67 -17.77 -10.41
CA ASN A 419 -1.82 -18.92 -10.13
C ASN A 419 -2.64 -20.19 -9.87
N GLU A 420 -3.80 -20.10 -9.19
CA GLU A 420 -4.73 -21.22 -9.02
C GLU A 420 -5.19 -21.76 -10.39
N ALA A 421 -5.60 -20.86 -11.30
CA ALA A 421 -6.04 -21.22 -12.65
C ALA A 421 -4.92 -21.83 -13.51
N MET A 422 -3.70 -21.29 -13.46
CA MET A 422 -2.55 -21.87 -14.15
C MET A 422 -2.21 -23.27 -13.65
N ARG A 423 -2.36 -23.53 -12.36
CA ARG A 423 -2.09 -24.86 -11.75
C ARG A 423 -3.18 -25.88 -12.03
N ALA A 424 -4.43 -25.46 -12.20
CA ALA A 424 -5.52 -26.35 -12.57
C ALA A 424 -5.32 -26.90 -14.01
N GLY A 425 -4.54 -26.19 -14.83
CA GLY A 425 -4.28 -26.57 -16.22
C GLY A 425 -5.51 -26.43 -17.12
N PRO A 426 -5.39 -26.63 -18.43
CA PRO A 426 -6.53 -26.58 -19.34
C PRO A 426 -7.54 -27.67 -18.95
N PRO A 427 -8.87 -27.43 -19.14
CA PRO A 427 -9.86 -28.47 -18.98
C PRO A 427 -9.49 -29.65 -19.86
N LYS A 428 -9.64 -30.88 -19.31
CA LYS A 428 -9.45 -32.09 -20.11
C LYS A 428 -10.40 -31.98 -21.31
N ALA A 429 -9.86 -32.14 -22.51
CA ALA A 429 -10.70 -32.28 -23.68
C ALA A 429 -11.58 -33.51 -23.50
N ASP A 430 -12.90 -33.34 -23.52
CA ASP A 430 -13.87 -34.42 -23.54
C ASP A 430 -13.76 -35.24 -24.83
#